data_3ad1c34cfdf2525baa1b231099d7de80
#
_entry.id   3ad1c34cfdf2525baa1b231099d7de80
#
_cell.length_a   1.000
_cell.length_b   1.000
_cell.length_c   1.000
_cell.angle_alpha   90.00
_cell.angle_beta   90.00
_cell.angle_gamma   90.00
#
_symmetry.space_group_name_H-M   'P 1'
#
loop_
_entity.id
_entity.type
_entity.pdbx_description
1 polymer ?
#
loop_
_entity_poly.entity_id
_entity_poly.type
_entity_poly.pdbx_seq_one_letter_code
_entity_poly.pdbx_strand_id
1 'polypeptide(L)'
;DNINKRLDLIKKEQEKYNKTYVKVHDDLTVRLPKFVLSIYSYMYTKDDDFSKYATYVMQSFINEFFSNSNARFTLRIYDENKKEMITAITTRDVEPTNIPLLKKNMISYSLEKNKPLIYSENKDYHYDTNLSIQKKVFDDYVTYCIEANNNTPIISVNLDVKGEEAVNRMKAFVKTNIFTIVCDAITLNYNIQKELD
;
A
#
# COMPACT_ATOMS: atom_id res chain seq x y z
N ASP A 1 29.95 10.73 32.49
CA ASP A 1 30.20 10.43 31.09
C ASP A 1 29.09 9.58 30.44
N ASN A 2 28.58 8.55 31.12
CA ASN A 2 27.53 7.66 30.62
C ASN A 2 26.13 8.33 30.58
N ILE A 3 25.83 9.24 31.51
CA ILE A 3 24.56 9.96 31.59
C ILE A 3 24.46 10.97 30.44
N ASN A 4 25.53 11.72 30.16
CA ASN A 4 25.53 12.69 29.06
C ASN A 4 25.36 12.00 27.67
N LYS A 5 25.98 10.85 27.44
CA LYS A 5 25.77 10.05 26.22
C LYS A 5 24.34 9.56 26.09
N ARG A 6 23.69 9.15 27.18
CA ARG A 6 22.27 8.75 27.17
C ARG A 6 21.35 9.93 26.89
N LEU A 7 21.62 11.09 27.48
CA LEU A 7 20.86 12.31 27.22
C LEU A 7 20.97 12.76 25.77
N ASP A 8 22.16 12.68 25.17
CA ASP A 8 22.34 13.01 23.75
C ASP A 8 21.63 12.03 22.81
N LEU A 9 21.58 10.75 23.14
CA LEU A 9 20.81 9.75 22.39
C LEU A 9 19.31 10.05 22.47
N ILE A 10 18.79 10.33 23.67
CA ILE A 10 17.37 10.68 23.88
C ILE A 10 17.00 11.93 23.10
N LYS A 11 17.84 12.98 23.14
CA LYS A 11 17.60 14.21 22.34
C LYS A 11 17.56 13.95 20.85
N LYS A 12 18.50 13.15 20.32
CA LYS A 12 18.51 12.77 18.89
C LYS A 12 17.27 11.98 18.50
N GLU A 13 16.84 11.05 19.34
CA GLU A 13 15.60 10.29 19.10
C GLU A 13 14.36 11.20 19.14
N GLN A 14 14.28 12.12 20.09
CA GLN A 14 13.21 13.11 20.16
C GLN A 14 13.17 14.03 18.93
N GLU A 15 14.32 14.52 18.48
CA GLU A 15 14.40 15.35 17.27
C GLU A 15 13.96 14.57 16.03
N LYS A 16 14.38 13.32 15.91
CA LYS A 16 13.96 12.42 14.81
C LYS A 16 12.46 12.18 14.86
N TYR A 17 11.90 11.92 16.03
CA TYR A 17 10.48 11.72 16.25
C TYR A 17 9.67 12.98 15.87
N ASN A 18 10.09 14.14 16.35
CA ASN A 18 9.42 15.41 16.05
C ASN A 18 9.44 15.74 14.56
N LYS A 19 10.57 15.55 13.87
CA LYS A 19 10.64 15.73 12.41
C LYS A 19 9.69 14.82 11.66
N THR A 20 9.61 13.56 12.07
CA THR A 20 8.69 12.59 11.45
C THR A 20 7.23 12.95 11.73
N TYR A 21 6.91 13.35 12.95
CA TYR A 21 5.57 13.78 13.34
C TYR A 21 5.10 15.01 12.57
N VAL A 22 5.94 16.04 12.43
CA VAL A 22 5.61 17.26 11.67
C VAL A 22 5.34 16.92 10.21
N LYS A 23 6.16 16.08 9.58
CA LYS A 23 5.94 15.65 8.18
C LYS A 23 4.63 14.88 8.01
N VAL A 24 4.36 13.92 8.90
CA VAL A 24 3.11 13.14 8.87
C VAL A 24 1.90 14.05 9.11
N HIS A 25 2.01 15.01 10.01
CA HIS A 25 0.94 15.99 10.26
C HIS A 25 0.66 16.84 9.01
N ASP A 26 1.69 17.34 8.34
CA ASP A 26 1.53 18.09 7.07
C ASP A 26 0.91 17.22 5.96
N ASP A 27 1.37 15.97 5.82
CA ASP A 27 0.79 15.01 4.90
C ASP A 27 -0.72 14.79 5.17
N LEU A 28 -1.11 14.72 6.45
CA LEU A 28 -2.50 14.51 6.86
C LEU A 28 -3.40 15.73 6.69
N THR A 29 -2.89 16.91 7.02
CA THR A 29 -3.72 18.12 7.12
C THR A 29 -3.76 18.94 5.84
N VAL A 30 -2.74 18.87 5.02
CA VAL A 30 -2.61 19.68 3.79
C VAL A 30 -2.63 18.84 2.53
N ARG A 31 -1.79 17.82 2.48
CA ARG A 31 -1.56 17.05 1.25
C ARG A 31 -2.66 16.01 1.01
N LEU A 32 -3.06 15.27 2.04
CA LEU A 32 -4.08 14.23 1.91
C LEU A 32 -5.43 14.78 1.43
N PRO A 33 -6.00 15.87 1.98
CA PRO A 33 -7.26 16.42 1.47
C PRO A 33 -7.20 16.81 0.00
N LYS A 34 -6.10 17.40 -0.46
CA LYS A 34 -5.89 17.74 -1.88
C LYS A 34 -5.81 16.49 -2.75
N PHE A 35 -5.07 15.48 -2.29
CA PHE A 35 -4.98 14.21 -2.99
C PHE A 35 -6.34 13.53 -3.11
N VAL A 36 -7.09 13.43 -2.01
CA VAL A 36 -8.45 12.82 -2.01
C VAL A 36 -9.37 13.55 -2.97
N LEU A 37 -9.40 14.89 -2.95
CA LEU A 37 -10.18 15.68 -3.90
C LEU A 37 -9.77 15.41 -5.35
N SER A 38 -8.48 15.25 -5.63
CA SER A 38 -7.99 15.00 -6.99
C SER A 38 -8.43 13.65 -7.53
N ILE A 39 -8.38 12.59 -6.73
CA ILE A 39 -8.79 11.24 -7.16
C ILE A 39 -10.30 11.13 -7.36
N TYR A 40 -11.11 11.76 -6.50
CA TYR A 40 -12.56 11.81 -6.70
C TYR A 40 -12.94 12.68 -7.89
N SER A 41 -12.31 13.85 -8.06
CA SER A 41 -12.52 14.68 -9.25
C SER A 41 -12.20 13.92 -10.53
N TYR A 42 -11.10 13.17 -10.56
CA TYR A 42 -10.74 12.35 -11.71
C TYR A 42 -11.81 11.29 -12.00
N MET A 43 -12.31 10.60 -10.98
CA MET A 43 -13.33 9.56 -11.13
C MET A 43 -14.63 10.11 -11.75
N TYR A 44 -15.04 11.34 -11.41
CA TYR A 44 -16.27 11.95 -11.93
C TYR A 44 -16.11 12.69 -13.25
N THR A 45 -14.91 13.10 -13.62
CA THR A 45 -14.69 13.94 -14.80
C THR A 45 -14.09 13.20 -15.99
N LYS A 46 -13.58 12.00 -15.77
CA LYS A 46 -12.96 11.17 -16.81
C LYS A 46 -13.75 9.89 -17.00
N ASP A 47 -14.09 9.61 -18.24
CA ASP A 47 -14.69 8.35 -18.68
C ASP A 47 -13.57 7.36 -19.04
N ASP A 48 -12.71 7.10 -18.04
CA ASP A 48 -11.59 6.18 -18.19
C ASP A 48 -11.92 4.82 -17.59
N ASP A 49 -11.38 3.77 -18.19
CA ASP A 49 -11.50 2.42 -17.66
C ASP A 49 -10.81 2.28 -16.28
N PHE A 50 -11.16 1.20 -15.57
CA PHE A 50 -10.61 0.91 -14.24
C PHE A 50 -9.07 0.95 -14.20
N SER A 51 -8.41 0.39 -15.21
CA SER A 51 -6.93 0.33 -15.24
C SER A 51 -6.30 1.71 -15.25
N LYS A 52 -6.85 2.64 -16.02
CA LYS A 52 -6.37 4.03 -16.07
C LYS A 52 -6.63 4.74 -14.77
N TYR A 53 -7.82 4.59 -14.20
CA TYR A 53 -8.15 5.19 -12.91
C TYR A 53 -7.24 4.68 -11.80
N ALA A 54 -7.11 3.37 -11.64
CA ALA A 54 -6.28 2.78 -10.61
C ALA A 54 -4.80 3.15 -10.78
N THR A 55 -4.30 3.19 -12.02
CA THR A 55 -2.94 3.68 -12.31
C THR A 55 -2.77 5.13 -11.89
N TYR A 56 -3.73 6.00 -12.23
CA TYR A 56 -3.70 7.40 -11.82
C TYR A 56 -3.65 7.56 -10.30
N VAL A 57 -4.54 6.87 -9.57
CA VAL A 57 -4.61 6.94 -8.10
C VAL A 57 -3.29 6.51 -7.48
N MET A 58 -2.77 5.35 -7.86
CA MET A 58 -1.55 4.80 -7.27
C MET A 58 -0.31 5.62 -7.64
N GLN A 59 -0.19 6.07 -8.89
CA GLN A 59 0.93 6.90 -9.31
C GLN A 59 0.88 8.28 -8.64
N SER A 60 -0.30 8.88 -8.52
CA SER A 60 -0.49 10.15 -7.81
C SER A 60 -0.16 10.01 -6.33
N PHE A 61 -0.54 8.89 -5.70
CA PHE A 61 -0.20 8.59 -4.32
C PHE A 61 1.32 8.47 -4.11
N ILE A 62 2.02 7.75 -4.99
CA ILE A 62 3.48 7.66 -4.95
C ILE A 62 4.11 9.04 -5.14
N ASN A 63 3.70 9.78 -6.16
CA ASN A 63 4.27 11.09 -6.47
C ASN A 63 4.03 12.12 -5.36
N GLU A 64 2.86 12.05 -4.71
CA GLU A 64 2.52 12.99 -3.64
C GLU A 64 3.26 12.67 -2.34
N PHE A 65 3.35 11.40 -1.95
CA PHE A 65 3.79 11.02 -0.60
C PHE A 65 5.14 10.29 -0.56
N PHE A 66 5.62 9.80 -1.68
CA PHE A 66 6.89 9.07 -1.81
C PHE A 66 7.72 9.64 -2.94
N SER A 67 8.76 8.94 -3.35
CA SER A 67 9.42 9.18 -4.63
C SER A 67 9.37 7.91 -5.47
N ASN A 68 9.39 8.04 -6.80
CA ASN A 68 9.35 6.89 -7.71
C ASN A 68 10.54 5.94 -7.55
N SER A 69 11.64 6.41 -6.95
CA SER A 69 12.83 5.59 -6.67
C SER A 69 12.70 4.72 -5.41
N ASN A 70 11.80 5.08 -4.48
CA ASN A 70 11.67 4.39 -3.20
C ASN A 70 10.26 3.91 -2.85
N ALA A 71 9.34 3.96 -3.79
CA ALA A 71 8.04 3.31 -3.65
C ALA A 71 7.57 2.75 -4.99
N ARG A 72 6.87 1.62 -4.95
CA ARG A 72 6.21 1.03 -6.10
C ARG A 72 4.99 0.25 -5.65
N PHE A 73 4.05 0.04 -6.56
CA PHE A 73 2.83 -0.71 -6.25
C PHE A 73 2.60 -1.89 -7.20
N THR A 74 1.76 -2.79 -6.75
CA THR A 74 1.17 -3.85 -7.56
C THR A 74 -0.29 -4.00 -7.16
N LEU A 75 -1.18 -3.95 -8.15
CA LEU A 75 -2.59 -4.20 -7.99
C LEU A 75 -2.93 -5.54 -8.66
N ARG A 76 -3.70 -6.36 -7.94
CA ARG A 76 -4.18 -7.66 -8.43
C ARG A 76 -5.69 -7.71 -8.33
N ILE A 77 -6.32 -8.39 -9.27
CA ILE A 77 -7.75 -8.68 -9.30
C ILE A 77 -7.93 -10.18 -9.11
N TYR A 78 -8.97 -10.58 -8.41
CA TYR A 78 -9.29 -11.97 -8.18
C TYR A 78 -9.93 -12.62 -9.40
N ASP A 79 -9.37 -13.77 -9.82
CA ASP A 79 -9.93 -14.66 -10.84
C ASP A 79 -10.60 -15.85 -10.14
N GLU A 80 -11.93 -15.89 -10.17
CA GLU A 80 -12.72 -16.93 -9.53
C GLU A 80 -12.47 -18.33 -10.16
N ASN A 81 -12.20 -18.39 -11.46
CA ASN A 81 -11.98 -19.65 -12.15
C ASN A 81 -10.64 -20.30 -11.75
N LYS A 82 -9.61 -19.48 -11.60
CA LYS A 82 -8.26 -19.93 -11.20
C LYS A 82 -8.05 -19.95 -9.70
N LYS A 83 -8.92 -19.28 -8.93
CA LYS A 83 -8.76 -19.01 -7.49
C LYS A 83 -7.41 -18.33 -7.15
N GLU A 84 -7.04 -17.38 -7.98
CA GLU A 84 -5.78 -16.66 -7.92
C GLU A 84 -6.00 -15.16 -7.97
N MET A 85 -5.07 -14.41 -7.35
CA MET A 85 -4.93 -12.98 -7.53
C MET A 85 -4.03 -12.71 -8.74
N ILE A 86 -4.63 -12.27 -9.84
CA ILE A 86 -3.93 -11.98 -11.10
C ILE A 86 -3.45 -10.54 -11.09
N THR A 87 -2.19 -10.32 -11.45
CA THR A 87 -1.64 -8.97 -11.58
C THR A 87 -2.30 -8.22 -12.73
N ALA A 88 -2.97 -7.11 -12.40
CA ALA A 88 -3.61 -6.22 -13.34
C ALA A 88 -2.73 -5.01 -13.66
N ILE A 89 -2.11 -4.41 -12.63
CA ILE A 89 -1.30 -3.20 -12.76
C ILE A 89 -0.07 -3.32 -11.86
N THR A 90 1.08 -2.90 -12.37
CA THR A 90 2.31 -2.84 -11.58
C THR A 90 3.24 -1.73 -12.07
N THR A 91 3.96 -1.11 -11.14
CA THR A 91 5.09 -0.23 -11.44
C THR A 91 6.44 -0.94 -11.27
N ARG A 92 6.43 -2.27 -11.15
CA ARG A 92 7.65 -3.08 -11.04
C ARG A 92 8.26 -3.29 -12.43
N ASP A 93 9.59 -3.27 -12.49
CA ASP A 93 10.34 -3.56 -13.72
C ASP A 93 10.19 -5.02 -14.20
N VAL A 94 9.79 -5.92 -13.29
CA VAL A 94 9.55 -7.34 -13.57
C VAL A 94 8.11 -7.66 -13.22
N GLU A 95 7.39 -8.33 -14.12
CA GLU A 95 6.02 -8.78 -13.87
C GLU A 95 5.96 -9.66 -12.62
N PRO A 96 5.17 -9.26 -11.62
CA PRO A 96 4.98 -10.09 -10.43
C PRO A 96 4.13 -11.31 -10.78
N THR A 97 4.46 -12.44 -10.18
CA THR A 97 3.72 -13.69 -10.34
C THR A 97 2.31 -13.57 -9.76
N ASN A 98 1.37 -14.29 -10.35
CA ASN A 98 0.04 -14.52 -9.80
C ASN A 98 0.15 -15.25 -8.45
N ILE A 99 -0.76 -14.96 -7.54
CA ILE A 99 -0.70 -15.49 -6.16
C ILE A 99 -1.94 -16.33 -5.88
N PRO A 100 -1.78 -17.67 -5.72
CA PRO A 100 -2.88 -18.54 -5.31
C PRO A 100 -3.37 -18.20 -3.89
N LEU A 101 -4.70 -18.08 -3.72
CA LEU A 101 -5.29 -17.79 -2.41
C LEU A 101 -5.33 -19.00 -1.47
N LEU A 102 -5.25 -20.21 -2.01
CA LEU A 102 -5.24 -21.45 -1.21
C LEU A 102 -3.99 -21.61 -0.34
N LYS A 103 -2.98 -20.77 -0.54
CA LYS A 103 -1.74 -20.79 0.24
C LYS A 103 -1.75 -19.67 1.26
N LYS A 104 -1.31 -19.98 2.48
CA LYS A 104 -1.10 -18.98 3.52
C LYS A 104 -0.03 -17.98 3.07
N ASN A 105 -0.45 -16.74 2.78
CA ASN A 105 0.42 -15.64 2.37
C ASN A 105 -0.14 -14.31 2.88
N MET A 106 0.59 -13.21 2.71
CA MET A 106 0.18 -11.90 3.20
C MET A 106 -1.18 -11.44 2.65
N ILE A 107 -1.54 -11.82 1.41
CA ILE A 107 -2.84 -11.48 0.81
C ILE A 107 -3.96 -12.23 1.51
N SER A 108 -3.84 -13.56 1.69
CA SER A 108 -4.86 -14.36 2.36
C SER A 108 -5.06 -13.97 3.83
N TYR A 109 -3.98 -13.58 4.51
CA TYR A 109 -4.08 -13.07 5.88
C TYR A 109 -4.69 -11.66 5.95
N SER A 110 -4.35 -10.78 5.02
CA SER A 110 -4.98 -9.47 4.91
C SER A 110 -6.49 -9.58 4.70
N LEU A 111 -6.91 -10.52 3.84
CA LEU A 111 -8.31 -10.86 3.63
C LEU A 111 -8.96 -11.38 4.93
N GLU A 112 -8.38 -12.39 5.59
CA GLU A 112 -8.89 -12.95 6.84
C GLU A 112 -9.04 -11.90 7.96
N LYS A 113 -8.09 -10.98 8.06
CA LYS A 113 -8.08 -9.92 9.08
C LYS A 113 -8.86 -8.66 8.67
N ASN A 114 -9.29 -8.58 7.43
CA ASN A 114 -9.92 -7.40 6.82
C ASN A 114 -9.18 -6.09 7.14
N LYS A 115 -7.86 -6.09 6.95
CA LYS A 115 -7.01 -4.92 7.19
C LYS A 115 -5.70 -4.99 6.43
N PRO A 116 -5.06 -3.82 6.18
CA PRO A 116 -3.70 -3.78 5.67
C PRO A 116 -2.71 -4.47 6.63
N LEU A 117 -1.79 -5.26 6.08
CA LEU A 117 -0.73 -5.93 6.82
C LEU A 117 0.64 -5.46 6.34
N ILE A 118 1.47 -5.04 7.29
CA ILE A 118 2.86 -4.64 7.05
C ILE A 118 3.77 -5.86 7.22
N TYR A 119 4.66 -6.09 6.25
CA TYR A 119 5.55 -7.24 6.23
C TYR A 119 6.41 -7.36 7.48
N SER A 120 7.13 -6.30 7.85
CA SER A 120 8.03 -6.34 9.01
C SER A 120 7.35 -6.64 10.34
N GLU A 121 6.03 -6.39 10.43
CA GLU A 121 5.21 -6.64 11.63
C GLU A 121 4.53 -8.02 11.61
N ASN A 122 4.57 -8.73 10.46
CA ASN A 122 3.84 -9.99 10.23
C ASN A 122 4.73 -11.06 9.58
N LYS A 123 5.97 -11.19 10.01
CA LYS A 123 6.99 -12.08 9.39
C LYS A 123 6.63 -13.55 9.39
N ASP A 124 5.79 -14.00 10.31
CA ASP A 124 5.36 -15.39 10.43
C ASP A 124 4.37 -15.83 9.33
N TYR A 125 3.84 -14.86 8.56
CA TYR A 125 2.85 -15.10 7.51
C TYR A 125 3.45 -15.15 6.10
N HIS A 126 4.74 -15.50 6.01
CA HIS A 126 5.40 -15.61 4.72
C HIS A 126 5.13 -16.93 4.06
N TYR A 127 4.52 -16.81 2.90
CA TYR A 127 4.68 -17.80 1.86
C TYR A 127 5.69 -17.25 0.86
N ASP A 128 6.90 -17.87 0.81
CA ASP A 128 7.75 -17.48 -0.23
C ASP A 128 8.93 -18.31 -0.65
N THR A 129 9.05 -18.47 -1.94
CA THR A 129 10.26 -18.82 -2.66
C THR A 129 10.96 -17.62 -3.33
N ASN A 130 10.27 -16.49 -3.49
CA ASN A 130 10.78 -15.33 -4.26
C ASN A 130 11.16 -14.09 -3.41
N LEU A 131 10.94 -14.12 -2.10
CA LEU A 131 11.28 -13.02 -1.17
C LEU A 131 12.78 -12.70 -1.14
N SER A 132 13.64 -13.67 -1.45
CA SER A 132 15.09 -13.43 -1.50
C SER A 132 15.49 -12.39 -2.56
N ILE A 133 14.73 -12.29 -3.65
CA ILE A 133 14.95 -11.32 -4.72
C ILE A 133 14.31 -9.97 -4.35
N GLN A 134 13.12 -9.97 -3.75
CA GLN A 134 12.41 -8.75 -3.36
C GLN A 134 13.10 -8.02 -2.19
N LYS A 135 13.60 -8.74 -1.19
CA LYS A 135 14.37 -8.18 -0.06
C LYS A 135 15.62 -7.39 -0.45
N LYS A 136 16.19 -7.64 -1.63
CA LYS A 136 17.35 -6.89 -2.12
C LYS A 136 17.01 -5.51 -2.67
N VAL A 137 15.75 -5.26 -2.97
CA VAL A 137 15.30 -4.04 -3.68
C VAL A 137 14.46 -3.12 -2.79
N PHE A 138 13.67 -3.70 -1.87
CA PHE A 138 12.79 -2.95 -0.96
C PHE A 138 12.98 -3.41 0.48
N ASP A 139 12.79 -2.47 1.42
CA ASP A 139 13.04 -2.70 2.84
C ASP A 139 11.80 -3.21 3.56
N ASP A 140 10.62 -2.78 3.11
CA ASP A 140 9.34 -3.23 3.68
C ASP A 140 8.20 -3.08 2.65
N TYR A 141 7.04 -3.68 2.93
CA TYR A 141 5.83 -3.51 2.14
C TYR A 141 4.56 -3.66 2.96
N VAL A 142 3.48 -3.11 2.44
CA VAL A 142 2.12 -3.34 2.95
C VAL A 142 1.29 -4.03 1.88
N THR A 143 0.42 -4.96 2.33
CA THR A 143 -0.59 -5.61 1.50
C THR A 143 -1.95 -5.34 2.09
N TYR A 144 -2.91 -4.96 1.27
CA TYR A 144 -4.33 -4.94 1.63
C TYR A 144 -5.13 -5.71 0.58
N CYS A 145 -5.86 -6.73 1.04
CA CYS A 145 -6.80 -7.49 0.23
C CYS A 145 -8.21 -7.11 0.65
N ILE A 146 -8.98 -6.57 -0.30
CA ILE A 146 -10.32 -6.08 -0.07
C ILE A 146 -11.30 -7.17 -0.49
N GLU A 147 -12.28 -7.45 0.36
CA GLU A 147 -13.30 -8.46 0.13
C GLU A 147 -14.60 -7.85 -0.43
N ALA A 148 -15.30 -8.68 -1.21
CA ALA A 148 -16.74 -8.58 -1.37
C ALA A 148 -17.43 -9.21 -0.16
N ASN A 149 -18.68 -9.57 -0.29
CA ASN A 149 -19.38 -10.32 0.74
C ASN A 149 -18.77 -11.74 0.89
N ASN A 150 -18.73 -12.25 2.14
CA ASN A 150 -18.37 -13.65 2.47
C ASN A 150 -16.91 -14.07 2.21
N ASN A 151 -15.94 -13.26 2.59
CA ASN A 151 -14.50 -13.55 2.43
C ASN A 151 -14.06 -13.82 0.97
N THR A 152 -14.82 -13.36 -0.02
CA THR A 152 -14.41 -13.43 -1.41
C THR A 152 -13.55 -12.20 -1.73
N PRO A 153 -12.29 -12.35 -2.10
CA PRO A 153 -11.44 -11.21 -2.45
C PRO A 153 -11.92 -10.56 -3.76
N ILE A 154 -11.73 -9.28 -3.88
CA ILE A 154 -11.95 -8.53 -5.13
C ILE A 154 -10.62 -8.06 -5.66
N ILE A 155 -9.92 -7.25 -4.87
CA ILE A 155 -8.69 -6.56 -5.23
C ILE A 155 -7.67 -6.74 -4.11
N SER A 156 -6.40 -6.85 -4.48
CA SER A 156 -5.28 -6.75 -3.57
C SER A 156 -4.32 -5.66 -4.05
N VAL A 157 -3.95 -4.76 -3.14
CA VAL A 157 -2.97 -3.71 -3.39
C VAL A 157 -1.75 -3.93 -2.54
N ASN A 158 -0.57 -3.94 -3.18
CA ASN A 158 0.72 -3.96 -2.50
C ASN A 158 1.45 -2.64 -2.76
N LEU A 159 1.99 -2.05 -1.71
CA LEU A 159 2.92 -0.94 -1.76
C LEU A 159 4.26 -1.37 -1.16
N ASP A 160 5.29 -1.49 -1.99
CA ASP A 160 6.67 -1.76 -1.56
C ASP A 160 7.41 -0.43 -1.38
N VAL A 161 8.22 -0.30 -0.33
CA VAL A 161 8.94 0.93 -0.02
C VAL A 161 10.42 0.66 0.32
N LYS A 162 11.28 1.64 -0.01
CA LYS A 162 12.71 1.60 0.23
C LYS A 162 13.17 2.84 0.99
N GLY A 163 14.05 2.63 1.97
CA GLY A 163 14.58 3.68 2.83
C GLY A 163 13.74 3.89 4.09
N GLU A 164 14.41 4.21 5.18
CA GLU A 164 13.80 4.32 6.52
C GLU A 164 12.65 5.34 6.55
N GLU A 165 12.80 6.47 5.88
CA GLU A 165 11.74 7.50 5.84
C GLU A 165 10.48 6.99 5.15
N ALA A 166 10.62 6.31 4.01
CA ALA A 166 9.49 5.74 3.28
C ALA A 166 8.80 4.62 4.07
N VAL A 167 9.58 3.76 4.74
CA VAL A 167 9.03 2.73 5.63
C VAL A 167 8.22 3.34 6.78
N ASN A 168 8.76 4.35 7.45
CA ASN A 168 8.07 5.02 8.56
C ASN A 168 6.80 5.73 8.09
N ARG A 169 6.81 6.36 6.92
CA ARG A 169 5.64 7.00 6.30
C ARG A 169 4.57 5.98 5.93
N MET A 170 4.94 4.87 5.29
CA MET A 170 4.01 3.77 5.00
C MET A 170 3.34 3.24 6.27
N LYS A 171 4.12 3.00 7.34
CA LYS A 171 3.59 2.56 8.65
C LYS A 171 2.61 3.57 9.25
N ALA A 172 2.93 4.86 9.16
CA ALA A 172 2.02 5.93 9.62
C ALA A 172 0.71 5.93 8.82
N PHE A 173 0.77 5.79 7.49
CA PHE A 173 -0.41 5.76 6.62
C PHE A 173 -1.30 4.53 6.86
N VAL A 174 -0.73 3.39 7.19
CA VAL A 174 -1.51 2.22 7.61
C VAL A 174 -2.21 2.47 8.95
N LYS A 175 -1.48 3.01 9.95
CA LYS A 175 -2.03 3.30 11.28
C LYS A 175 -3.12 4.38 11.28
N THR A 176 -3.08 5.30 10.33
CA THR A 176 -4.07 6.40 10.18
C THR A 176 -5.15 6.09 9.15
N ASN A 177 -5.23 4.86 8.66
CA ASN A 177 -6.15 4.40 7.62
C ASN A 177 -6.05 5.11 6.26
N ILE A 178 -5.01 5.89 6.00
CA ILE A 178 -4.82 6.57 4.71
C ILE A 178 -4.66 5.55 3.59
N PHE A 179 -3.87 4.51 3.82
CA PHE A 179 -3.68 3.45 2.83
C PHE A 179 -4.99 2.73 2.52
N THR A 180 -5.82 2.49 3.53
CA THR A 180 -7.17 1.92 3.36
C THR A 180 -8.05 2.82 2.49
N ILE A 181 -8.11 4.12 2.76
CA ILE A 181 -8.90 5.08 1.97
C ILE A 181 -8.50 5.07 0.49
N VAL A 182 -7.22 5.00 0.20
CA VAL A 182 -6.71 4.91 -1.19
C VAL A 182 -7.17 3.62 -1.87
N CYS A 183 -7.07 2.50 -1.18
CA CYS A 183 -7.50 1.21 -1.69
C CYS A 183 -9.02 1.15 -1.88
N ASP A 184 -9.79 1.72 -0.97
CA ASP A 184 -11.26 1.79 -1.05
C ASP A 184 -11.71 2.64 -2.25
N ALA A 185 -11.04 3.74 -2.55
CA ALA A 185 -11.32 4.56 -3.74
C ALA A 185 -11.12 3.77 -5.04
N ILE A 186 -10.05 2.96 -5.11
CA ILE A 186 -9.79 2.08 -6.26
C ILE A 186 -10.89 1.02 -6.39
N THR A 187 -11.26 0.40 -5.27
CA THR A 187 -12.29 -0.65 -5.24
C THR A 187 -13.66 -0.11 -5.61
N LEU A 188 -14.00 1.09 -5.13
CA LEU A 188 -15.26 1.75 -5.50
C LEU A 188 -15.36 1.95 -7.01
N ASN A 189 -14.33 2.44 -7.65
CA ASN A 189 -14.32 2.60 -9.11
C ASN A 189 -14.44 1.25 -9.83
N TYR A 190 -13.74 0.22 -9.36
CA TYR A 190 -13.86 -1.13 -9.92
C TYR A 190 -15.29 -1.67 -9.87
N ASN A 191 -15.97 -1.50 -8.75
CA ASN A 191 -17.34 -1.96 -8.59
C ASN A 191 -18.32 -1.18 -9.49
N ILE A 192 -18.15 0.14 -9.60
CA ILE A 192 -18.95 0.98 -10.51
C ILE A 192 -18.80 0.52 -11.96
N GLN A 193 -17.57 0.31 -12.41
CA GLN A 193 -17.29 -0.16 -13.78
C GLN A 193 -17.93 -1.53 -14.05
N LYS A 194 -17.81 -2.46 -13.08
CA LYS A 194 -18.37 -3.81 -13.20
C LYS A 194 -19.89 -3.85 -13.22
N GLU A 195 -20.57 -2.84 -12.68
CA GLU A 195 -22.04 -2.71 -12.76
C GLU A 195 -22.52 -2.12 -14.09
N LEU A 196 -21.63 -1.46 -14.84
CA LEU A 196 -21.93 -0.83 -16.12
C LEU A 196 -21.68 -1.77 -17.32
N ASP A 197 -20.88 -2.83 -17.15
CA ASP A 197 -20.59 -3.89 -18.13
C ASP A 197 -21.65 -5.00 -18.07
#